data_19b406fde35f76bf3386e97c75b5614f
#
_entry.id   19b406fde35f76bf3386e97c75b5614f
#
_cell.length_a   1.000
_cell.length_b   1.000
_cell.length_c   1.000
_cell.angle_alpha   90.00
_cell.angle_beta   90.00
_cell.angle_gamma   90.00
#
_symmetry.space_group_name_H-M   'P 1'
#
loop_
_entity.id
_entity.type
_entity.pdbx_description
1 polymer ?
#
loop_
_entity_poly.entity_id
_entity_poly.type
_entity_poly.pdbx_seq_one_letter_code
_entity_poly.pdbx_strand_id
1 'polypeptide(L)' 'MPRSLKKGPFVDDHLMKKVDAAVATNDRRVVKTWSRRSTVLPEMVGITFAVHNGKKFLPVFVTENMVGHKLGEFAP' A
#
# COMPACT_ATOMS: atom_id res chain seq x y z
N MET A 1 -1.63 -14.82 16.37
CA MET A 1 -1.36 -14.84 15.75
C MET A 1 -0.59 -14.65 15.16
N PRO A 2 -0.28 -14.55 15.16
CA PRO A 2 0.53 -14.14 14.52
C PRO A 2 0.84 -14.47 13.34
N ARG A 3 0.34 -14.45 12.71
CA ARG A 3 0.53 -14.67 11.56
C ARG A 3 1.65 -14.11 11.01
N SER A 4 1.70 -13.19 11.23
CA SER A 4 2.58 -12.44 10.59
C SER A 4 3.94 -12.82 10.56
N LEU A 5 4.37 -13.44 11.49
CA LEU A 5 5.66 -13.67 11.55
C LEU A 5 6.21 -14.36 10.45
N LYS A 6 5.58 -15.28 9.97
CA LYS A 6 6.14 -16.01 9.01
C LYS A 6 5.67 -15.64 7.77
N LYS A 7 4.86 -14.75 7.68
CA LYS A 7 4.29 -14.48 6.52
C LYS A 7 5.00 -13.55 5.71
N GLY A 8 5.96 -12.93 6.01
CA GLY A 8 6.68 -12.04 5.19
C GLY A 8 6.33 -10.60 5.38
N PRO A 9 6.19 -9.77 4.34
CA PRO A 9 6.15 -8.32 4.51
C PRO A 9 4.98 -7.84 5.33
N PHE A 10 5.24 -6.78 6.12
CA PHE A 10 4.21 -6.18 6.95
C PHE A 10 3.32 -5.28 6.13
N VAL A 11 2.03 -5.41 6.31
CA VAL A 11 1.05 -4.51 5.72
C VAL A 11 -0.05 -4.31 6.75
N ASP A 12 -0.41 -3.06 7.02
CA ASP A 12 -1.46 -2.77 7.98
C ASP A 12 -2.79 -3.36 7.52
N ASP A 13 -3.56 -3.89 8.45
CA ASP A 13 -4.81 -4.55 8.13
C ASP A 13 -5.79 -3.65 7.41
N HIS A 14 -5.92 -2.40 7.84
CA HIS A 14 -6.86 -1.51 7.19
C HIS A 14 -6.44 -1.18 5.75
N LEU A 15 -5.13 -1.19 5.47
CA LEU A 15 -4.66 -0.97 4.12
C LEU A 15 -4.95 -2.22 3.29
N MET A 16 -4.73 -3.41 3.83
CA MET A 16 -5.02 -4.63 3.11
C MET A 16 -6.49 -4.73 2.74
N LYS A 17 -7.38 -4.29 3.61
CA LYS A 17 -8.80 -4.32 3.31
C LYS A 17 -9.11 -3.41 2.13
N LYS A 18 -8.46 -2.24 2.06
CA LYS A 18 -8.69 -1.33 0.96
C LYS A 18 -8.14 -1.90 -0.34
N VAL A 19 -6.98 -2.55 -0.27
CA VAL A 19 -6.37 -3.15 -1.45
C VAL A 19 -7.22 -4.29 -1.96
N ASP A 20 -7.70 -5.14 -1.04
CA ASP A 20 -8.52 -6.27 -1.43
C ASP A 20 -9.82 -5.79 -2.09
N ALA A 21 -10.42 -4.74 -1.58
CA ALA A 21 -11.62 -4.18 -2.16
C ALA A 21 -11.33 -3.62 -3.55
N ALA A 22 -10.23 -2.93 -3.72
CA ALA A 22 -9.87 -2.35 -5.01
C ALA A 22 -9.62 -3.43 -6.04
N VAL A 23 -8.95 -4.50 -5.65
CA VAL A 23 -8.66 -5.60 -6.56
C VAL A 23 -9.95 -6.34 -6.91
N ALA A 24 -10.79 -6.61 -5.93
CA ALA A 24 -12.00 -7.37 -6.15
C ALA A 24 -12.98 -6.63 -7.07
N THR A 25 -13.06 -5.32 -6.96
CA THR A 25 -14.00 -4.54 -7.75
C THR A 25 -13.35 -3.90 -8.97
N ASN A 26 -12.06 -4.11 -9.14
CA ASN A 26 -11.30 -3.50 -10.22
C ASN A 26 -11.44 -1.98 -10.17
N ASP A 27 -11.45 -1.45 -8.94
CA ASP A 27 -11.63 -0.02 -8.71
C ASP A 27 -10.29 0.68 -8.86
N ARG A 28 -10.23 1.71 -9.69
CA ARG A 28 -9.00 2.41 -9.91
C ARG A 28 -8.90 3.72 -9.17
N ARG A 29 -9.81 3.96 -8.25
CA ARG A 29 -9.75 5.19 -7.49
C ARG A 29 -8.56 5.17 -6.55
N VAL A 30 -8.11 6.37 -6.19
CA VAL A 30 -6.96 6.51 -5.32
C VAL A 30 -7.28 5.99 -3.93
N VAL A 31 -6.39 5.21 -3.36
CA VAL A 31 -6.54 4.66 -2.02
C VAL A 31 -5.75 5.52 -1.06
N LYS A 32 -6.42 6.20 -0.13
CA LYS A 32 -5.75 7.04 0.84
C LYS A 32 -5.26 6.20 2.00
N THR A 33 -4.05 6.45 2.45
CA THR A 33 -3.50 5.73 3.58
C THR A 33 -2.47 6.56 4.33
N TRP A 34 -2.39 6.35 5.63
CA TRP A 34 -1.36 6.96 6.44
C TRP A 34 -0.27 5.92 6.73
N SER A 35 -0.39 4.72 6.19
CA SER A 35 0.51 3.62 6.52
C SER A 35 1.78 3.67 5.69
N ARG A 36 2.72 4.49 6.12
CA ARG A 36 3.98 4.61 5.42
C ARG A 36 4.86 3.38 5.61
N ARG A 37 4.62 2.62 6.65
CA ARG A 37 5.44 1.45 6.95
C ARG A 37 4.98 0.17 6.27
N SER A 38 3.87 0.21 5.57
CA SER A 38 3.40 -0.98 4.88
C SER A 38 4.25 -1.26 3.65
N THR A 39 4.49 -2.52 3.40
CA THR A 39 5.31 -2.96 2.28
C THR A 39 4.47 -3.06 1.03
N VAL A 40 5.04 -2.68 -0.12
CA VAL A 40 4.36 -2.78 -1.39
C VAL A 40 4.33 -4.24 -1.81
N LEU A 41 3.14 -4.77 -2.05
CA LEU A 41 2.95 -6.15 -2.48
C LEU A 41 2.69 -6.21 -3.97
N PRO A 42 2.92 -7.36 -4.61
CA PRO A 42 2.68 -7.49 -6.05
C PRO A 42 1.24 -7.16 -6.44
N GLU A 43 0.29 -7.46 -5.56
CA GLU A 43 -1.11 -7.18 -5.85
C GLU A 43 -1.44 -5.70 -5.83
N MET A 44 -0.54 -4.87 -5.35
CA MET A 44 -0.74 -3.43 -5.31
C MET A 44 -0.31 -2.75 -6.62
N VAL A 45 0.36 -3.48 -7.50
CA VAL A 45 0.83 -2.90 -8.76
C VAL A 45 -0.35 -2.39 -9.58
N GLY A 46 -0.24 -1.19 -10.08
CA GLY A 46 -1.30 -0.58 -10.88
C GLY A 46 -2.28 0.26 -10.06
N ILE A 47 -2.15 0.25 -8.74
CA ILE A 47 -3.03 1.05 -7.88
C ILE A 47 -2.29 2.32 -7.49
N THR A 48 -3.02 3.43 -7.44
CA THR A 48 -2.45 4.70 -6.98
C THR A 48 -2.84 4.89 -5.53
N PHE A 49 -1.84 5.12 -4.70
CA PHE A 49 -2.08 5.35 -3.28
C PHE A 49 -1.79 6.82 -2.95
N ALA A 50 -2.63 7.43 -2.13
CA ALA A 50 -2.35 8.75 -1.62
C ALA A 50 -1.79 8.53 -0.22
N VAL A 51 -0.48 8.64 -0.08
CA VAL A 51 0.22 8.34 1.15
C VAL A 51 0.51 9.64 1.90
N HIS A 52 0.10 9.69 3.15
CA HIS A 52 0.29 10.90 3.96
C HIS A 52 1.74 10.98 4.43
N ASN A 53 2.38 12.12 4.21
CA ASN A 53 3.79 12.29 4.55
C ASN A 53 4.00 13.16 5.80
N GLY A 54 2.95 13.35 6.57
CA GLY A 54 3.01 14.20 7.76
C GLY A 54 2.38 15.57 7.55
N LYS A 55 2.21 15.99 6.30
CA LYS A 55 1.61 17.27 5.99
C LYS A 55 0.48 17.12 4.98
N LYS A 56 0.63 16.27 4.01
CA LYS A 56 -0.37 16.12 2.97
C LYS A 56 -0.27 14.74 2.35
N PHE A 57 -1.24 14.41 1.53
CA PHE A 57 -1.22 13.14 0.82
C PHE A 57 -0.46 13.34 -0.48
N LEU A 58 0.44 12.41 -0.78
CA LEU A 58 1.20 12.43 -2.02
C LEU A 58 0.78 11.23 -2.86
N PRO A 59 0.51 11.42 -4.14
CA PRO A 59 0.12 10.30 -4.99
C PRO A 59 1.32 9.41 -5.31
N VAL A 60 1.14 8.12 -5.14
CA VAL A 60 2.17 7.13 -5.44
C VAL A 60 1.55 6.07 -6.32
N PHE A 61 1.94 6.04 -7.58
CA PHE A 61 1.45 5.01 -8.50
C PHE A 61 2.39 3.82 -8.39
N VAL A 62 1.87 2.68 -7.99
CA VAL A 62 2.70 1.51 -7.71
C VAL A 62 3.08 0.78 -9.00
N THR A 63 4.37 0.56 -9.17
CA THR A 63 4.89 -0.20 -10.30
C THR A 63 5.60 -1.44 -9.78
N GLU A 64 5.96 -2.34 -10.66
CA GLU A 64 6.61 -3.57 -10.26
C GLU A 64 7.93 -3.33 -9.55
N ASN A 65 8.63 -2.27 -9.90
CA ASN A 65 9.92 -1.98 -9.28
C ASN A 65 9.78 -1.58 -7.82
N MET A 66 8.58 -1.25 -7.38
CA MET A 66 8.35 -0.81 -6.01
C MET A 66 8.03 -1.97 -5.07
N VAL A 67 7.78 -3.15 -5.60
CA VAL A 67 7.45 -4.31 -4.77
C VAL A 67 8.60 -4.62 -3.81
N GLY A 68 8.28 -4.82 -2.55
CA GLY A 68 9.28 -5.09 -1.52
C GLY A 68 9.75 -3.85 -0.79
N HIS A 69 9.45 -2.66 -1.31
CA HIS A 69 9.81 -1.41 -0.65
C HIS A 69 8.62 -0.92 0.18
N LYS A 70 8.86 0.03 1.05
CA LYS A 70 7.79 0.57 1.88
C LYS A 70 7.15 1.76 1.21
N LEU A 71 5.85 1.95 1.42
CA LEU A 71 5.14 3.07 0.81
C LEU A 71 5.78 4.40 1.18
N GLY A 72 6.25 4.54 2.41
CA GLY A 72 6.86 5.78 2.84
C GLY A 72 8.13 6.16 2.10
N GLU A 73 8.74 5.21 1.42
CA GLU A 73 9.95 5.51 0.65
C GLU A 73 9.61 6.37 -0.56
N PHE A 74 8.37 6.32 -1.01
CA PHE A 74 7.94 7.05 -2.21
C PHE A 74 7.14 8.32 -1.88
N ALA A 75 6.98 8.61 -0.59
CA ALA A 75 6.25 9.80 -0.14
C ALA A 75 7.08 10.50 0.95
N PRO A 76 8.16 11.12 0.56
CA PRO A 76 9.08 11.75 1.52
C PRO A 76 8.48 12.94 2.27
#